data_cf26ecf7cb4eed98864457c9df11ae35
#
_entry.id   cf26ecf7cb4eed98864457c9df11ae35
#
_cell.length_a   1.000
_cell.length_b   1.000
_cell.length_c   1.000
_cell.angle_alpha   90.00
_cell.angle_beta   90.00
_cell.angle_gamma   90.00
#
_symmetry.space_group_name_H-M   'P 1'
#
loop_
_entity.id
_entity.type
_entity.pdbx_description
1 polymer ?
#
loop_
_entity_poly.entity_id
_entity_poly.type
_entity_poly.pdbx_seq_one_letter_code
_entity_poly.pdbx_strand_id
1 'polypeptide(L)'
;MKNLLVLLLCISSVFYTKAQTPNSSQQFIQNLAQHCGKAYKGSIVSSPIPADFDNKELIMYVAACDKREVKIAFFVGDDLSRTWVFTLKGDRVELKHDHRQPNGQPDEITMYGGTTTNTGTPHIQYFPADQETALDIPAAASNLWWVTIDDNAYSYNLQRAGSKTSFNVVFDLTKPITTDKRAW
;
A
#
# COMPACT_ATOMS: atom_id res chain seq x y z
N MET A 1 -44.74 9.99 62.76
CA MET A 1 -43.44 10.17 62.02
C MET A 1 -43.42 9.18 60.89
N LYS A 2 -43.66 9.66 59.63
CA LYS A 2 -43.73 8.82 58.40
C LYS A 2 -42.37 8.89 57.71
N ASN A 3 -41.65 7.76 57.72
CA ASN A 3 -40.40 7.65 56.96
C ASN A 3 -40.70 7.44 55.48
N LEU A 4 -40.31 8.43 54.65
CA LEU A 4 -40.41 8.36 53.18
C LEU A 4 -39.10 7.74 52.65
N LEU A 5 -39.17 6.51 52.20
CA LEU A 5 -38.06 5.79 51.56
C LEU A 5 -37.98 6.21 50.08
N VAL A 6 -36.98 7.03 49.74
CA VAL A 6 -36.72 7.42 48.36
C VAL A 6 -35.88 6.35 47.70
N LEU A 7 -36.47 5.58 46.79
CA LEU A 7 -35.80 4.57 45.99
C LEU A 7 -35.12 5.26 44.79
N LEU A 8 -33.80 5.40 44.81
CA LEU A 8 -32.99 5.95 43.72
C LEU A 8 -32.83 4.87 42.64
N LEU A 9 -33.58 5.00 41.54
CA LEU A 9 -33.44 4.10 40.39
C LEU A 9 -32.23 4.56 39.55
N CYS A 10 -31.09 3.88 39.67
CA CYS A 10 -29.96 4.09 38.78
C CYS A 10 -30.23 3.46 37.39
N ILE A 11 -30.61 4.28 36.42
CA ILE A 11 -30.74 3.87 35.01
C ILE A 11 -29.35 3.87 34.40
N SER A 12 -28.70 2.69 34.33
CA SER A 12 -27.47 2.49 33.59
C SER A 12 -27.80 2.44 32.08
N SER A 13 -27.58 3.55 31.36
CA SER A 13 -27.65 3.61 29.91
C SER A 13 -26.47 2.84 29.31
N VAL A 14 -26.74 1.65 28.77
CA VAL A 14 -25.78 0.87 28.00
C VAL A 14 -25.67 1.53 26.61
N PHE A 15 -24.58 2.25 26.38
CA PHE A 15 -24.26 2.78 25.05
C PHE A 15 -23.75 1.62 24.17
N TYR A 16 -24.60 1.13 23.27
CA TYR A 16 -24.18 0.24 22.20
C TYR A 16 -23.41 1.07 21.15
N THR A 17 -22.10 1.03 21.20
CA THR A 17 -21.28 1.53 20.08
C THR A 17 -21.41 0.55 18.92
N LYS A 18 -22.18 0.92 17.90
CA LYS A 18 -22.24 0.16 16.65
C LYS A 18 -20.86 0.25 15.98
N ALA A 19 -20.15 -0.88 15.86
CA ALA A 19 -18.90 -0.92 15.13
C ALA A 19 -19.17 -0.45 13.68
N GLN A 20 -18.48 0.60 13.26
CA GLN A 20 -18.63 1.14 11.91
C GLN A 20 -18.04 0.12 10.92
N THR A 21 -18.81 -0.26 9.90
CA THR A 21 -18.30 -1.11 8.81
C THR A 21 -17.10 -0.43 8.15
N PRO A 22 -15.96 -1.12 7.96
CA PRO A 22 -14.79 -0.55 7.30
C PRO A 22 -15.16 -0.02 5.92
N ASN A 23 -14.68 1.16 5.55
CA ASN A 23 -14.82 1.68 4.19
C ASN A 23 -13.85 0.96 3.23
N SER A 24 -13.99 1.18 1.92
CA SER A 24 -13.18 0.52 0.90
C SER A 24 -11.67 0.72 1.09
N SER A 25 -11.23 1.91 1.51
CA SER A 25 -9.82 2.20 1.78
C SER A 25 -9.29 1.40 2.96
N GLN A 26 -10.09 1.28 4.03
CA GLN A 26 -9.73 0.46 5.19
C GLN A 26 -9.68 -1.03 4.83
N GLN A 27 -10.64 -1.52 4.03
CA GLN A 27 -10.65 -2.89 3.56
C GLN A 27 -9.45 -3.19 2.65
N PHE A 28 -9.04 -2.24 1.78
CA PHE A 28 -7.85 -2.37 0.95
C PHE A 28 -6.57 -2.55 1.81
N ILE A 29 -6.38 -1.70 2.83
CA ILE A 29 -5.25 -1.84 3.77
C ILE A 29 -5.32 -3.20 4.50
N GLN A 30 -6.50 -3.65 4.92
CA GLN A 30 -6.69 -4.95 5.55
C GLN A 30 -6.34 -6.11 4.60
N ASN A 31 -6.73 -6.02 3.31
CA ASN A 31 -6.38 -7.03 2.31
C ASN A 31 -4.87 -7.12 2.11
N LEU A 32 -4.15 -5.99 2.01
CA LEU A 32 -2.69 -6.01 1.98
C LEU A 32 -2.10 -6.63 3.25
N ALA A 33 -2.62 -6.29 4.42
CA ALA A 33 -2.11 -6.75 5.72
C ALA A 33 -2.29 -8.26 5.96
N GLN A 34 -3.20 -8.96 5.26
CA GLN A 34 -3.35 -10.42 5.33
C GLN A 34 -2.11 -11.16 4.83
N HIS A 35 -1.26 -10.49 4.06
CA HIS A 35 -0.01 -11.03 3.51
C HIS A 35 1.22 -10.66 4.36
N CYS A 36 1.04 -10.09 5.54
CA CYS A 36 2.14 -9.64 6.40
C CYS A 36 3.11 -10.79 6.73
N GLY A 37 4.41 -10.53 6.55
CA GLY A 37 5.48 -11.50 6.73
C GLY A 37 5.64 -12.50 5.58
N LYS A 38 4.85 -12.40 4.50
CA LYS A 38 4.94 -13.27 3.32
C LYS A 38 5.67 -12.58 2.18
N ALA A 39 6.36 -13.37 1.37
CA ALA A 39 7.01 -12.94 0.14
C ALA A 39 6.48 -13.71 -1.07
N TYR A 40 6.55 -13.09 -2.25
CA TYR A 40 6.02 -13.66 -3.49
C TYR A 40 6.91 -13.28 -4.67
N LYS A 41 7.09 -14.21 -5.63
CA LYS A 41 7.77 -13.91 -6.89
C LYS A 41 6.85 -13.13 -7.82
N GLY A 42 7.44 -12.15 -8.52
CA GLY A 42 6.77 -11.31 -9.49
C GLY A 42 7.23 -11.54 -10.92
N SER A 43 6.39 -11.10 -11.85
CA SER A 43 6.71 -11.06 -13.29
C SER A 43 6.20 -9.76 -13.89
N ILE A 44 7.01 -9.11 -14.74
CA ILE A 44 6.57 -7.97 -15.53
C ILE A 44 5.72 -8.50 -16.67
N VAL A 45 4.51 -7.93 -16.80
CA VAL A 45 3.54 -8.30 -17.83
C VAL A 45 3.34 -7.21 -18.89
N SER A 46 3.97 -6.04 -18.70
CA SER A 46 4.02 -4.97 -19.71
C SER A 46 5.18 -5.17 -20.68
N SER A 47 5.09 -4.54 -21.86
CA SER A 47 6.12 -4.57 -22.89
C SER A 47 6.34 -3.16 -23.45
N PRO A 48 7.60 -2.75 -23.71
CA PRO A 48 8.85 -3.49 -23.41
C PRO A 48 9.14 -3.58 -21.90
N ILE A 49 9.90 -4.60 -21.49
CA ILE A 49 10.43 -4.67 -20.14
C ILE A 49 11.51 -3.60 -19.98
N PRO A 50 11.45 -2.71 -18.97
CA PRO A 50 12.50 -1.72 -18.74
C PRO A 50 13.84 -2.41 -18.39
N ALA A 51 14.96 -1.88 -18.89
CA ALA A 51 16.29 -2.49 -18.77
C ALA A 51 16.70 -2.79 -17.31
N ASP A 52 16.27 -1.95 -16.36
CA ASP A 52 16.57 -2.12 -14.94
C ASP A 52 15.94 -3.39 -14.33
N PHE A 53 14.94 -3.96 -14.99
CA PHE A 53 14.20 -5.14 -14.54
C PHE A 53 14.48 -6.38 -15.40
N ASP A 54 15.13 -6.21 -16.57
CA ASP A 54 15.33 -7.30 -17.52
C ASP A 54 16.21 -8.40 -16.91
N ASN A 55 15.75 -9.65 -17.04
CA ASN A 55 16.41 -10.86 -16.51
C ASN A 55 16.68 -10.84 -15.00
N LYS A 56 15.99 -10.00 -14.22
CA LYS A 56 16.13 -9.96 -12.76
C LYS A 56 15.00 -10.69 -12.06
N GLU A 57 15.32 -11.38 -10.97
CA GLU A 57 14.32 -11.92 -10.07
C GLU A 57 13.59 -10.77 -9.38
N LEU A 58 12.25 -10.82 -9.42
CA LEU A 58 11.39 -9.84 -8.75
C LEU A 58 10.71 -10.50 -7.56
N ILE A 59 10.85 -9.88 -6.39
CA ILE A 59 10.22 -10.37 -5.16
C ILE A 59 9.54 -9.19 -4.47
N MET A 60 8.28 -9.35 -4.09
CA MET A 60 7.67 -8.49 -3.09
C MET A 60 7.71 -9.18 -1.73
N TYR A 61 7.93 -8.42 -0.66
CA TYR A 61 7.88 -8.89 0.72
C TYR A 61 7.05 -7.91 1.56
N VAL A 62 5.94 -8.37 2.12
CA VAL A 62 5.09 -7.55 2.99
C VAL A 62 5.75 -7.48 4.36
N ALA A 63 6.58 -6.46 4.55
CA ALA A 63 7.58 -6.38 5.62
C ALA A 63 7.02 -5.89 6.96
N ALA A 64 6.03 -4.98 6.92
CA ALA A 64 5.42 -4.42 8.12
C ALA A 64 3.95 -4.07 7.87
N CYS A 65 3.12 -4.29 8.88
CA CYS A 65 1.69 -4.05 8.80
C CYS A 65 1.14 -3.60 10.15
N ASP A 66 0.32 -2.57 10.12
CA ASP A 66 -0.56 -2.21 11.21
C ASP A 66 -1.96 -1.87 10.67
N LYS A 67 -2.82 -1.31 11.52
CA LYS A 67 -4.21 -0.96 11.15
C LYS A 67 -4.29 0.17 10.11
N ARG A 68 -3.23 0.94 9.92
CA ARG A 68 -3.20 2.14 9.10
C ARG A 68 -2.09 2.15 8.06
N GLU A 69 -1.07 1.31 8.19
CA GLU A 69 0.09 1.31 7.31
C GLU A 69 0.51 -0.11 6.94
N VAL A 70 0.85 -0.30 5.67
CA VAL A 70 1.48 -1.53 5.17
C VAL A 70 2.70 -1.14 4.34
N LYS A 71 3.84 -1.75 4.66
CA LYS A 71 5.10 -1.58 3.91
C LYS A 71 5.41 -2.85 3.14
N ILE A 72 5.59 -2.71 1.84
CA ILE A 72 5.91 -3.80 0.94
C ILE A 72 7.26 -3.51 0.29
N ALA A 73 8.29 -4.25 0.67
CA ALA A 73 9.59 -4.19 0.00
C ALA A 73 9.49 -4.82 -1.40
N PHE A 74 10.09 -4.17 -2.39
CA PHE A 74 10.16 -4.65 -3.76
C PHE A 74 11.61 -4.84 -4.18
N PHE A 75 12.06 -6.08 -4.22
CA PHE A 75 13.42 -6.46 -4.58
C PHE A 75 13.54 -6.73 -6.07
N VAL A 76 14.59 -6.19 -6.69
CA VAL A 76 14.90 -6.34 -8.11
C VAL A 76 16.30 -6.91 -8.24
N GLY A 77 16.43 -8.23 -8.27
CA GLY A 77 17.72 -8.90 -8.11
C GLY A 77 18.34 -8.57 -6.76
N ASP A 78 19.53 -7.94 -6.77
CA ASP A 78 20.26 -7.53 -5.56
C ASP A 78 19.97 -6.08 -5.14
N ASP A 79 19.12 -5.37 -5.88
CA ASP A 79 18.66 -4.05 -5.51
C ASP A 79 17.52 -4.17 -4.50
N LEU A 80 17.80 -3.77 -3.25
CA LEU A 80 16.86 -3.85 -2.11
C LEU A 80 16.37 -2.45 -1.69
N SER A 81 16.53 -1.45 -2.56
CA SER A 81 16.28 -0.03 -2.24
C SER A 81 14.81 0.35 -2.12
N ARG A 82 13.87 -0.43 -2.71
CA ARG A 82 12.50 0.02 -2.95
C ARG A 82 11.53 -0.53 -1.91
N THR A 83 10.71 0.36 -1.35
CA THR A 83 9.58 -0.01 -0.48
C THR A 83 8.35 0.80 -0.87
N TRP A 84 7.25 0.13 -1.15
CA TRP A 84 5.93 0.75 -1.26
C TRP A 84 5.34 0.92 0.14
N VAL A 85 5.02 2.16 0.50
CA VAL A 85 4.39 2.51 1.79
C VAL A 85 2.96 2.93 1.53
N PHE A 86 2.01 2.11 1.99
CA PHE A 86 0.58 2.39 1.90
C PHE A 86 0.09 2.86 3.25
N THR A 87 -0.44 4.09 3.32
CA THR A 87 -0.92 4.69 4.57
C THR A 87 -2.38 5.11 4.46
N LEU A 88 -3.20 4.73 5.43
CA LEU A 88 -4.60 5.17 5.53
C LEU A 88 -4.66 6.62 6.02
N LYS A 89 -5.11 7.54 5.19
CA LYS A 89 -5.31 8.98 5.45
C LYS A 89 -6.81 9.30 5.49
N GLY A 90 -7.44 9.16 6.65
CA GLY A 90 -8.88 9.30 6.77
C GLY A 90 -9.62 8.19 6.02
N ASP A 91 -10.33 8.57 4.96
CA ASP A 91 -11.06 7.67 4.05
C ASP A 91 -10.33 7.45 2.71
N ARG A 92 -9.04 7.84 2.62
CA ARG A 92 -8.17 7.69 1.45
C ARG A 92 -6.97 6.80 1.77
N VAL A 93 -6.31 6.31 0.73
CA VAL A 93 -5.01 5.64 0.84
C VAL A 93 -3.96 6.50 0.16
N GLU A 94 -2.84 6.70 0.83
CA GLU A 94 -1.63 7.30 0.27
C GLU A 94 -0.65 6.18 -0.10
N LEU A 95 -0.05 6.26 -1.27
CA LEU A 95 1.10 5.45 -1.69
C LEU A 95 2.32 6.36 -1.78
N LYS A 96 3.37 6.02 -1.05
CA LYS A 96 4.70 6.62 -1.21
C LYS A 96 5.73 5.53 -1.55
N HIS A 97 6.70 5.90 -2.40
CA HIS A 97 7.83 5.06 -2.77
C HIS A 97 9.03 5.48 -1.93
N ASP A 98 9.32 4.71 -0.88
CA ASP A 98 10.51 4.90 -0.05
C ASP A 98 11.70 4.22 -0.73
N HIS A 99 12.69 5.03 -1.14
CA HIS A 99 13.94 4.56 -1.69
C HIS A 99 15.07 4.83 -0.73
N ARG A 100 15.89 3.79 -0.49
CA ARG A 100 17.01 3.83 0.44
C ARG A 100 18.30 3.41 -0.23
N GLN A 101 19.41 3.98 0.27
CA GLN A 101 20.78 3.54 -0.04
C GLN A 101 21.13 2.30 0.79
N PRO A 102 22.20 1.54 0.42
CA PRO A 102 22.62 0.34 1.16
C PRO A 102 22.96 0.59 2.64
N ASN A 103 23.27 1.82 3.03
CA ASN A 103 23.51 2.22 4.43
C ASN A 103 22.22 2.58 5.20
N GLY A 104 21.04 2.43 4.57
CA GLY A 104 19.73 2.75 5.14
C GLY A 104 19.33 4.23 5.09
N GLN A 105 20.20 5.11 4.58
CA GLN A 105 19.84 6.52 4.43
C GLN A 105 18.85 6.72 3.28
N PRO A 106 17.95 7.71 3.36
CA PRO A 106 17.08 8.06 2.25
C PRO A 106 17.88 8.34 0.99
N ASP A 107 17.40 7.90 -0.16
CA ASP A 107 17.94 8.31 -1.45
C ASP A 107 17.55 9.76 -1.77
N GLU A 108 18.25 10.39 -2.72
CA GLU A 108 17.94 11.76 -3.17
C GLU A 108 16.51 11.86 -3.70
N ILE A 109 16.06 10.86 -4.46
CA ILE A 109 14.68 10.73 -4.94
C ILE A 109 14.01 9.61 -4.16
N THR A 110 13.19 10.00 -3.19
CA THR A 110 12.45 9.10 -2.31
C THR A 110 11.11 9.71 -1.90
N MET A 111 10.21 8.93 -1.31
CA MET A 111 8.91 9.34 -0.77
C MET A 111 8.00 10.04 -1.80
N TYR A 112 8.20 9.78 -3.10
CA TYR A 112 7.29 10.24 -4.15
C TYR A 112 6.07 9.32 -4.28
N GLY A 113 4.97 9.83 -4.82
CA GLY A 113 3.73 9.05 -4.95
C GLY A 113 2.49 9.92 -5.04
N GLY A 114 1.43 9.52 -4.34
CA GLY A 114 0.20 10.29 -4.27
C GLY A 114 -0.89 9.62 -3.44
N THR A 115 -1.96 10.37 -3.25
CA THR A 115 -3.13 9.94 -2.47
C THR A 115 -4.33 9.70 -3.38
N THR A 116 -5.13 8.68 -3.10
CA THR A 116 -6.34 8.37 -3.86
C THR A 116 -7.32 9.55 -3.85
N THR A 117 -8.00 9.80 -4.96
CA THR A 117 -8.99 10.91 -5.09
C THR A 117 -10.36 10.57 -4.52
N ASN A 118 -10.62 9.29 -4.28
CA ASN A 118 -11.86 8.75 -3.70
C ASN A 118 -11.53 7.50 -2.85
N THR A 119 -12.53 6.87 -2.24
CA THR A 119 -12.33 5.68 -1.39
C THR A 119 -11.91 4.42 -2.16
N GLY A 120 -11.99 4.45 -3.50
CA GLY A 120 -11.72 3.30 -4.36
C GLY A 120 -12.61 2.09 -4.07
N THR A 121 -12.06 0.90 -4.27
CA THR A 121 -12.67 -0.36 -3.85
C THR A 121 -11.73 -1.15 -2.92
N PRO A 122 -12.20 -2.19 -2.23
CA PRO A 122 -11.33 -3.05 -1.42
C PRO A 122 -10.20 -3.73 -2.22
N HIS A 123 -10.33 -3.79 -3.55
CA HIS A 123 -9.46 -4.54 -4.44
C HIS A 123 -8.65 -3.71 -5.42
N ILE A 124 -8.95 -2.41 -5.55
CA ILE A 124 -8.22 -1.52 -6.46
C ILE A 124 -8.19 -0.09 -5.92
N GLN A 125 -7.00 0.51 -5.95
CA GLN A 125 -6.75 1.90 -5.57
C GLN A 125 -5.90 2.59 -6.64
N TYR A 126 -6.23 3.86 -6.95
CA TYR A 126 -5.54 4.69 -7.94
C TYR A 126 -4.87 5.87 -7.26
N PHE A 127 -3.59 6.09 -7.54
CA PHE A 127 -2.73 7.09 -6.90
C PHE A 127 -2.17 8.04 -7.96
N PRO A 128 -2.85 9.14 -8.29
CA PRO A 128 -2.26 10.17 -9.15
C PRO A 128 -1.09 10.82 -8.43
N ALA A 129 -0.04 11.20 -9.18
CA ALA A 129 1.09 11.93 -8.63
C ALA A 129 0.60 13.19 -7.89
N ASP A 130 1.08 13.37 -6.66
CA ASP A 130 0.79 14.56 -5.87
C ASP A 130 1.70 15.73 -6.26
N GLN A 131 1.44 16.89 -5.65
CA GLN A 131 2.19 18.11 -5.96
C GLN A 131 3.65 18.00 -5.53
N GLU A 132 3.95 17.33 -4.41
CA GLU A 132 5.32 17.10 -3.94
C GLU A 132 6.10 16.29 -4.98
N THR A 133 5.53 15.17 -5.44
CA THR A 133 6.09 14.35 -6.53
C THR A 133 6.32 15.17 -7.81
N ALA A 134 5.36 16.04 -8.17
CA ALA A 134 5.47 16.85 -9.39
C ALA A 134 6.58 17.92 -9.28
N LEU A 135 6.87 18.41 -8.09
CA LEU A 135 7.95 19.37 -7.83
C LEU A 135 9.32 18.68 -7.82
N ASP A 136 9.43 17.54 -7.12
CA ASP A 136 10.70 16.83 -6.96
C ASP A 136 11.10 16.07 -8.23
N ILE A 137 10.10 15.55 -8.96
CA ILE A 137 10.27 14.79 -10.20
C ILE A 137 9.32 15.33 -11.28
N PRO A 138 9.64 16.45 -11.94
CA PRO A 138 8.74 17.05 -12.94
C PRO A 138 8.30 16.08 -14.04
N ALA A 139 9.16 15.11 -14.40
CA ALA A 139 8.84 14.06 -15.36
C ALA A 139 7.76 13.08 -14.85
N ALA A 140 7.52 13.00 -13.55
CA ALA A 140 6.50 12.15 -12.93
C ALA A 140 5.19 12.88 -12.63
N ALA A 141 5.09 14.18 -12.91
CA ALA A 141 3.90 15.00 -12.60
C ALA A 141 2.59 14.45 -13.18
N SER A 142 2.65 13.66 -14.25
CA SER A 142 1.48 13.04 -14.87
C SER A 142 1.42 11.51 -14.67
N ASN A 143 2.16 10.98 -13.71
CA ASN A 143 2.10 9.57 -13.36
C ASN A 143 0.78 9.24 -12.66
N LEU A 144 0.23 8.10 -13.04
CA LEU A 144 -0.86 7.44 -12.33
C LEU A 144 -0.38 6.05 -11.96
N TRP A 145 -0.26 5.79 -10.67
CA TRP A 145 -0.07 4.44 -10.15
C TRP A 145 -1.42 3.83 -9.81
N TRP A 146 -1.53 2.51 -9.91
CA TRP A 146 -2.64 1.78 -9.30
C TRP A 146 -2.18 0.41 -8.84
N VAL A 147 -2.87 -0.07 -7.83
CA VAL A 147 -2.61 -1.37 -7.23
C VAL A 147 -3.90 -2.16 -7.23
N THR A 148 -3.82 -3.41 -7.65
CA THR A 148 -4.91 -4.37 -7.46
C THR A 148 -4.47 -5.49 -6.51
N ILE A 149 -5.43 -6.01 -5.73
CA ILE A 149 -5.23 -7.15 -4.87
C ILE A 149 -6.51 -7.98 -4.78
N ASP A 150 -6.39 -9.27 -4.99
CA ASP A 150 -7.43 -10.27 -4.71
C ASP A 150 -6.79 -11.49 -4.03
N ASP A 151 -7.54 -12.58 -3.89
CA ASP A 151 -7.07 -13.80 -3.24
C ASP A 151 -5.91 -14.50 -3.99
N ASN A 152 -5.73 -14.21 -5.28
CA ASN A 152 -4.80 -14.90 -6.16
C ASN A 152 -3.60 -14.05 -6.55
N ALA A 153 -3.78 -12.72 -6.69
CA ALA A 153 -2.77 -11.86 -7.28
C ALA A 153 -2.72 -10.47 -6.63
N TYR A 154 -1.51 -9.93 -6.57
CA TYR A 154 -1.25 -8.51 -6.36
C TYR A 154 -0.63 -7.95 -7.62
N SER A 155 -1.07 -6.78 -8.09
CA SER A 155 -0.40 -6.06 -9.17
C SER A 155 -0.04 -4.63 -8.76
N TYR A 156 1.15 -4.20 -9.17
CA TYR A 156 1.56 -2.81 -9.11
C TYR A 156 1.76 -2.30 -10.54
N ASN A 157 1.19 -1.16 -10.81
CA ASN A 157 1.07 -0.63 -12.15
C ASN A 157 1.39 0.86 -12.18
N LEU A 158 1.99 1.32 -13.28
CA LEU A 158 2.29 2.72 -13.55
C LEU A 158 1.97 3.06 -15.01
N GLN A 159 1.23 4.14 -15.21
CA GLN A 159 1.02 4.78 -16.50
C GLN A 159 1.33 6.26 -16.38
N ARG A 160 2.06 6.81 -17.34
CA ARG A 160 2.22 8.27 -17.49
C ARG A 160 1.23 8.77 -18.53
N ALA A 161 0.51 9.85 -18.24
CA ALA A 161 -0.40 10.44 -19.21
C ALA A 161 0.36 10.83 -20.49
N GLY A 162 -0.21 10.49 -21.65
CA GLY A 162 0.41 10.69 -22.95
C GLY A 162 1.50 9.66 -23.33
N SER A 163 1.94 8.78 -22.43
CA SER A 163 2.84 7.67 -22.76
C SER A 163 2.08 6.52 -23.40
N LYS A 164 2.72 5.86 -24.38
CA LYS A 164 2.22 4.61 -24.98
C LYS A 164 2.66 3.36 -24.19
N THR A 165 3.60 3.52 -23.26
CA THR A 165 4.14 2.42 -22.44
C THR A 165 3.63 2.52 -21.02
N SER A 166 3.39 1.38 -20.41
CA SER A 166 3.09 1.23 -18.98
C SER A 166 4.13 0.30 -18.33
N PHE A 167 4.23 0.37 -17.02
CA PHE A 167 4.94 -0.62 -16.23
C PHE A 167 3.90 -1.40 -15.41
N ASN A 168 3.90 -2.72 -15.54
CA ASN A 168 2.97 -3.58 -14.84
C ASN A 168 3.72 -4.82 -14.33
N VAL A 169 3.71 -5.04 -13.03
CA VAL A 169 4.26 -6.23 -12.38
C VAL A 169 3.17 -6.95 -11.59
N VAL A 170 3.13 -8.27 -11.66
CA VAL A 170 2.13 -9.13 -11.01
C VAL A 170 2.85 -10.15 -10.13
N PHE A 171 2.29 -10.41 -8.95
CA PHE A 171 2.78 -11.38 -7.98
C PHE A 171 1.67 -12.41 -7.71
N ASP A 172 2.02 -13.71 -7.76
CA ASP A 172 1.11 -14.83 -7.49
C ASP A 172 1.00 -15.05 -5.98
N LEU A 173 -0.10 -14.60 -5.38
CA LEU A 173 -0.36 -14.71 -3.94
C LEU A 173 -0.72 -16.12 -3.47
N THR A 174 -0.96 -17.04 -4.41
CA THR A 174 -1.23 -18.46 -4.08
C THR A 174 0.05 -19.23 -3.76
N LYS A 175 1.24 -18.66 -4.08
CA LYS A 175 2.55 -19.32 -3.96
C LYS A 175 3.53 -18.49 -3.13
N PRO A 176 3.33 -18.39 -1.81
CA PRO A 176 4.29 -17.69 -0.97
C PRO A 176 5.65 -18.41 -1.01
N ILE A 177 6.72 -17.61 -0.95
CA ILE A 177 8.11 -18.08 -0.90
C ILE A 177 8.77 -17.67 0.41
N THR A 178 9.90 -18.29 0.71
CA THR A 178 10.80 -17.84 1.78
C THR A 178 11.87 -16.94 1.19
N THR A 179 12.21 -15.84 1.88
CA THR A 179 13.32 -14.95 1.53
C THR A 179 14.01 -14.42 2.78
N ASP A 180 15.32 -14.32 2.72
CA ASP A 180 16.18 -13.67 3.72
C ASP A 180 16.49 -12.21 3.37
N LYS A 181 16.09 -11.75 2.16
CA LYS A 181 16.26 -10.36 1.73
C LYS A 181 15.48 -9.41 2.66
N ARG A 182 16.11 -8.27 2.96
CA ARG A 182 15.49 -7.17 3.72
C ARG A 182 15.76 -5.86 2.99
N ALA A 183 14.78 -4.96 2.97
CA ALA A 183 14.99 -3.61 2.43
C ALA A 183 16.07 -2.86 3.21
N TRP A 184 16.81 -2.02 2.50
CA TRP A 184 17.86 -1.16 3.05
C TRP A 184 17.30 -0.08 3.99
#